data_7d318acc99f70166cb5db99468dfb840
#
_entry.id   7d318acc99f70166cb5db99468dfb840
#
_cell.length_a   1.000
_cell.length_b   1.000
_cell.length_c   1.000
_cell.angle_alpha   90.00
_cell.angle_beta   90.00
_cell.angle_gamma   90.00
#
_symmetry.space_group_name_H-M   'P 1'
#
loop_
_entity.id
_entity.type
_entity.pdbx_description
1 polymer ?
#
loop_
_entity_poly.entity_id
_entity_poly.type
_entity_poly.pdbx_seq_one_letter_code
_entity_poly.pdbx_strand_id
1 'polypeptide(L)'
;MPIAIAPLIIPPKAMTSLTPTQSPHLLLRSIDADYSYAVNCAYPNSLRLLTRAQANILAAMDGRSTVAVLGERLAIPSNVLEEFASLLAQTEIIRFDGQFSKPEKPTNPQSLNFWIHTTNRCNLACSYCYISTLNTTEGMPDATRQQLQEKVVETAIKRKLKHIKFRLAGGEPLTQFKAWKTFIPQIRQRLAEIGCRFDVSFITNLTILTDEIITFCQQQGISFGISLDGLETYHDASRPFKQGTGSFKRIDQNLKILLAHQIPVTVNTVVSNQNLKGLPDLTRYLIDLDVPFRYSIVKGESLDAELLEKGLLESYTIMEEAIQTGWQFSRRHQFCDLKPQELGFHTCASGFSGGAIYVDGTLNYCHVHFGDEAQSSHSIFDPELDLVDMIEQGSHVENNRSADCKACRYSAVCTSGCPVYRVNGKDPQCSLYHKIIPLLYDIQARERLKTLRDFRIL
;
A
#
# COMPACT_ATOMS: atom_id res chain seq x y z
N MET A 1 12.28 7.22 9.03
CA MET A 1 12.90 8.53 9.31
C MET A 1 12.47 9.46 8.21
N PRO A 2 11.97 10.67 8.48
CA PRO A 2 11.75 11.66 7.44
C PRO A 2 13.11 12.06 6.88
N ILE A 3 13.24 12.01 5.55
CA ILE A 3 14.39 12.56 4.85
C ILE A 3 14.37 14.07 5.15
N ALA A 4 15.33 14.53 5.92
CA ALA A 4 15.51 15.95 6.17
C ALA A 4 16.03 16.57 4.86
N ILE A 5 15.11 17.16 4.07
CA ILE A 5 15.48 18.08 3.02
C ILE A 5 16.00 19.31 3.76
N ALA A 6 17.30 19.59 3.63
CA ALA A 6 17.89 20.80 4.19
C ALA A 6 17.07 21.99 3.67
N PRO A 7 16.57 22.89 4.55
CA PRO A 7 15.84 24.06 4.09
C PRO A 7 16.80 24.93 3.28
N LEU A 8 16.40 25.23 2.04
CA LEU A 8 17.05 26.31 1.28
C LEU A 8 16.78 27.62 2.07
N ILE A 9 17.72 28.03 2.90
CA ILE A 9 17.65 29.32 3.60
C ILE A 9 18.01 30.38 2.57
N ILE A 10 17.02 30.86 1.84
CA ILE A 10 17.17 32.04 0.98
C ILE A 10 17.02 33.29 1.88
N PRO A 11 18.00 34.20 1.93
CA PRO A 11 17.86 35.40 2.75
C PRO A 11 16.66 36.25 2.28
N PRO A 12 15.88 36.86 3.19
CA PRO A 12 14.59 37.51 2.88
C PRO A 12 14.64 38.56 1.74
N LYS A 13 15.68 39.32 1.63
CA LYS A 13 15.84 40.37 0.57
C LYS A 13 15.99 39.83 -0.86
N ALA A 14 16.28 38.54 -1.04
CA ALA A 14 16.47 37.96 -2.36
C ALA A 14 15.17 37.34 -2.93
N MET A 15 14.13 37.14 -2.14
CA MET A 15 12.94 36.41 -2.57
C MET A 15 11.96 37.25 -3.41
N THR A 16 11.92 38.56 -3.20
CA THR A 16 11.02 39.46 -3.95
C THR A 16 11.26 39.45 -5.48
N SER A 17 12.51 39.22 -5.90
CA SER A 17 12.87 39.10 -7.32
C SER A 17 12.68 37.70 -7.91
N LEU A 18 12.37 36.71 -7.10
CA LEU A 18 12.19 35.32 -7.56
C LEU A 18 10.79 35.10 -8.12
N THR A 19 10.70 34.21 -9.10
CA THR A 19 9.45 33.85 -9.79
C THR A 19 8.96 32.50 -9.30
N PRO A 20 7.86 32.44 -8.51
CA PRO A 20 7.32 31.19 -8.01
C PRO A 20 6.59 30.43 -9.12
N THR A 21 6.95 29.18 -9.32
CA THR A 21 6.39 28.28 -10.33
C THR A 21 5.74 27.09 -9.65
N GLN A 22 4.52 26.74 -10.03
CA GLN A 22 3.81 25.57 -9.54
C GLN A 22 4.45 24.26 -10.04
N SER A 23 4.39 23.21 -9.20
CA SER A 23 4.77 21.86 -9.62
C SER A 23 3.90 21.38 -10.80
N PRO A 24 4.48 20.73 -11.83
CA PRO A 24 3.70 20.07 -12.89
C PRO A 24 2.82 18.93 -12.35
N HIS A 25 3.10 18.45 -11.15
CA HIS A 25 2.33 17.41 -10.46
C HIS A 25 1.35 17.97 -9.42
N LEU A 26 1.12 19.29 -9.42
CA LEU A 26 0.20 19.94 -8.49
C LEU A 26 -1.24 19.49 -8.72
N LEU A 27 -1.89 19.11 -7.64
CA LEU A 27 -3.34 18.97 -7.53
C LEU A 27 -3.83 20.03 -6.54
N LEU A 28 -4.66 20.97 -7.01
CA LEU A 28 -5.32 21.99 -6.21
C LEU A 28 -6.82 21.79 -6.33
N ARG A 29 -7.51 21.55 -5.20
CA ARG A 29 -8.96 21.27 -5.17
C ARG A 29 -9.63 21.95 -4.00
N SER A 30 -10.90 22.31 -4.18
CA SER A 30 -11.76 22.81 -3.10
C SER A 30 -12.26 21.64 -2.24
N ILE A 31 -12.31 21.87 -0.92
CA ILE A 31 -12.94 20.95 0.06
C ILE A 31 -14.37 21.40 0.34
N ASP A 32 -14.53 22.70 0.61
CA ASP A 32 -15.80 23.37 0.88
C ASP A 32 -15.76 24.83 0.41
N ALA A 33 -16.69 25.68 0.90
CA ALA A 33 -16.76 27.09 0.53
C ALA A 33 -15.52 27.90 0.97
N ASP A 34 -14.89 27.54 2.10
CA ASP A 34 -13.85 28.31 2.76
C ASP A 34 -12.44 27.72 2.54
N TYR A 35 -12.35 26.41 2.35
CA TYR A 35 -11.09 25.68 2.33
C TYR A 35 -10.88 24.91 1.03
N SER A 36 -9.59 24.86 0.66
CA SER A 36 -9.05 24.07 -0.42
C SER A 36 -7.84 23.26 0.09
N TYR A 37 -7.30 22.38 -0.73
CA TYR A 37 -6.00 21.77 -0.47
C TYR A 37 -5.13 21.80 -1.72
N ALA A 38 -3.84 21.80 -1.49
CA ALA A 38 -2.81 21.64 -2.52
C ALA A 38 -1.93 20.44 -2.16
N VAL A 39 -1.59 19.63 -3.16
CA VAL A 39 -0.63 18.52 -3.02
C VAL A 39 0.21 18.40 -4.28
N ASN A 40 1.52 18.23 -4.12
CA ASN A 40 2.38 17.77 -5.20
C ASN A 40 2.34 16.25 -5.23
N CYS A 41 1.69 15.63 -6.21
CA CYS A 41 1.51 14.18 -6.29
C CYS A 41 2.82 13.40 -6.46
N ALA A 42 3.94 14.06 -6.82
CA ALA A 42 5.27 13.47 -6.77
C ALA A 42 5.84 13.36 -5.34
N TYR A 43 5.25 14.10 -4.39
CA TYR A 43 5.62 14.15 -2.97
C TYR A 43 4.38 13.97 -2.09
N PRO A 44 3.93 12.74 -1.81
CA PRO A 44 2.65 12.47 -1.14
C PRO A 44 2.44 13.17 0.20
N ASN A 45 3.52 13.45 0.95
CA ASN A 45 3.43 14.17 2.22
C ASN A 45 3.32 15.70 2.08
N SER A 46 3.24 16.22 0.86
CA SER A 46 3.16 17.65 0.57
C SER A 46 1.77 18.27 0.77
N LEU A 47 0.72 17.49 1.05
CA LEU A 47 -0.64 17.99 1.19
C LEU A 47 -0.73 19.10 2.24
N ARG A 48 -1.25 20.27 1.82
CA ARG A 48 -1.49 21.46 2.64
C ARG A 48 -2.93 21.90 2.50
N LEU A 49 -3.56 22.18 3.64
CA LEU A 49 -4.84 22.87 3.69
C LEU A 49 -4.60 24.36 3.44
N LEU A 50 -5.45 24.98 2.67
CA LEU A 50 -5.40 26.38 2.28
C LEU A 50 -6.75 27.01 2.48
N THR A 51 -6.80 28.24 2.94
CA THR A 51 -8.01 29.05 2.80
C THR A 51 -8.28 29.34 1.33
N ARG A 52 -9.49 29.75 0.99
CA ARG A 52 -9.83 30.13 -0.39
C ARG A 52 -8.91 31.25 -0.93
N ALA A 53 -8.56 32.22 -0.08
CA ALA A 53 -7.64 33.29 -0.45
C ALA A 53 -6.24 32.75 -0.76
N GLN A 54 -5.71 31.86 0.09
CA GLN A 54 -4.40 31.24 -0.14
C GLN A 54 -4.39 30.34 -1.39
N ALA A 55 -5.48 29.65 -1.70
CA ALA A 55 -5.61 28.88 -2.93
C ALA A 55 -5.57 29.77 -4.18
N ASN A 56 -6.21 30.93 -4.14
CA ASN A 56 -6.18 31.93 -5.22
C ASN A 56 -4.77 32.51 -5.40
N ILE A 57 -4.05 32.77 -4.32
CA ILE A 57 -2.66 33.22 -4.36
C ILE A 57 -1.77 32.14 -5.00
N LEU A 58 -1.91 30.87 -4.57
CA LEU A 58 -1.17 29.77 -5.18
C LEU A 58 -1.49 29.66 -6.68
N ALA A 59 -2.76 29.77 -7.07
CA ALA A 59 -3.17 29.72 -8.49
C ALA A 59 -2.52 30.80 -9.34
N ALA A 60 -2.17 31.95 -8.75
CA ALA A 60 -1.49 33.07 -9.42
C ALA A 60 0.05 32.89 -9.56
N MET A 61 0.64 31.89 -8.88
CA MET A 61 2.08 31.57 -8.93
C MET A 61 2.42 30.71 -10.15
N ASP A 62 2.23 31.25 -11.34
CA ASP A 62 2.31 30.51 -12.62
C ASP A 62 3.70 30.52 -13.29
N GLY A 63 4.72 31.06 -12.61
CA GLY A 63 6.09 31.14 -13.14
C GLY A 63 6.33 32.36 -14.05
N ARG A 64 5.41 33.34 -14.12
CA ARG A 64 5.51 34.49 -15.01
C ARG A 64 5.81 35.81 -14.29
N SER A 65 5.40 35.92 -13.05
CA SER A 65 5.54 37.13 -12.23
C SER A 65 6.43 36.88 -11.02
N THR A 66 7.27 37.83 -10.66
CA THR A 66 8.04 37.76 -9.41
C THR A 66 7.14 37.92 -8.21
N VAL A 67 7.62 37.54 -7.01
CA VAL A 67 6.90 37.70 -5.76
C VAL A 67 6.48 39.15 -5.54
N ALA A 68 7.35 40.16 -5.88
CA ALA A 68 7.01 41.55 -5.78
C ALA A 68 5.82 41.95 -6.66
N VAL A 69 5.87 41.60 -7.96
CA VAL A 69 4.79 41.87 -8.91
C VAL A 69 3.48 41.19 -8.51
N LEU A 70 3.55 39.98 -7.99
CA LEU A 70 2.39 39.27 -7.46
C LEU A 70 1.80 39.98 -6.23
N GLY A 71 2.65 40.46 -5.31
CA GLY A 71 2.25 41.24 -4.15
C GLY A 71 1.48 42.51 -4.52
N GLU A 72 2.00 43.26 -5.46
CA GLU A 72 1.32 44.49 -5.99
C GLU A 72 -0.04 44.13 -6.64
N ARG A 73 -0.04 43.14 -7.55
CA ARG A 73 -1.24 42.71 -8.28
C ARG A 73 -2.35 42.20 -7.38
N LEU A 74 -1.99 41.50 -6.31
CA LEU A 74 -2.93 40.88 -5.37
C LEU A 74 -3.21 41.78 -4.14
N ALA A 75 -2.58 42.95 -4.03
CA ALA A 75 -2.62 43.85 -2.89
C ALA A 75 -2.24 43.15 -1.56
N ILE A 76 -1.18 42.31 -1.61
CA ILE A 76 -0.65 41.58 -0.46
C ILE A 76 0.74 42.13 -0.11
N PRO A 77 1.03 42.41 1.16
CA PRO A 77 2.37 42.82 1.57
C PRO A 77 3.41 41.77 1.18
N SER A 78 4.55 42.21 0.62
CA SER A 78 5.59 41.32 0.08
C SER A 78 6.11 40.32 1.11
N ASN A 79 6.28 40.72 2.38
CA ASN A 79 6.73 39.85 3.44
C ASN A 79 5.75 38.71 3.72
N VAL A 80 4.45 38.95 3.66
CA VAL A 80 3.40 37.92 3.84
C VAL A 80 3.41 36.93 2.68
N LEU A 81 3.54 37.44 1.46
CA LEU A 81 3.61 36.59 0.26
C LEU A 81 4.89 35.75 0.22
N GLU A 82 6.03 36.32 0.65
CA GLU A 82 7.31 35.61 0.76
C GLU A 82 7.23 34.46 1.77
N GLU A 83 6.65 34.70 2.95
CA GLU A 83 6.47 33.67 3.97
C GLU A 83 5.59 32.53 3.44
N PHE A 84 4.46 32.87 2.83
CA PHE A 84 3.57 31.88 2.25
C PHE A 84 4.22 31.07 1.13
N ALA A 85 4.93 31.75 0.21
CA ALA A 85 5.68 31.10 -0.87
C ALA A 85 6.79 30.20 -0.33
N SER A 86 7.48 30.61 0.74
CA SER A 86 8.50 29.78 1.40
C SER A 86 7.91 28.49 1.97
N LEU A 87 6.76 28.56 2.64
CA LEU A 87 6.06 27.38 3.16
C LEU A 87 5.66 26.41 2.05
N LEU A 88 5.19 26.93 0.92
CA LEU A 88 4.86 26.10 -0.25
C LEU A 88 6.09 25.47 -0.90
N ALA A 89 7.21 26.20 -0.96
CA ALA A 89 8.47 25.71 -1.53
C ALA A 89 9.09 24.59 -0.68
N GLN A 90 9.00 24.67 0.65
CA GLN A 90 9.45 23.59 1.56
C GLN A 90 8.75 22.24 1.31
N THR A 91 7.59 22.28 0.70
CA THR A 91 6.78 21.08 0.40
C THR A 91 6.75 20.72 -1.07
N GLU A 92 7.64 21.30 -1.88
CA GLU A 92 7.70 21.04 -3.33
C GLU A 92 6.39 21.36 -4.08
N ILE A 93 5.50 22.16 -3.50
CA ILE A 93 4.27 22.62 -4.17
C ILE A 93 4.62 23.68 -5.21
N ILE A 94 5.58 24.56 -4.88
CA ILE A 94 6.19 25.52 -5.80
C ILE A 94 7.72 25.44 -5.77
N ARG A 95 8.37 26.02 -6.78
CA ARG A 95 9.81 26.29 -6.82
C ARG A 95 10.05 27.67 -7.42
N PHE A 96 11.10 28.34 -6.96
CA PHE A 96 11.49 29.66 -7.47
C PHE A 96 12.38 29.61 -8.71
N ASP A 97 13.08 28.51 -8.91
CA ASP A 97 13.93 28.25 -10.07
C ASP A 97 13.24 27.42 -11.16
N GLY A 98 12.00 27.02 -10.92
CA GLY A 98 11.22 26.11 -11.79
C GLY A 98 11.78 24.69 -11.89
N GLN A 99 12.84 24.37 -11.15
CA GLN A 99 13.47 23.05 -11.15
C GLN A 99 12.95 22.22 -9.98
N PHE A 100 12.04 21.28 -10.27
CA PHE A 100 11.54 20.35 -9.28
C PHE A 100 12.47 19.14 -9.20
N SER A 101 13.00 18.86 -8.01
CA SER A 101 13.78 17.67 -7.78
C SER A 101 12.88 16.43 -7.94
N LYS A 102 13.44 15.35 -8.49
CA LYS A 102 12.77 14.05 -8.45
C LYS A 102 13.19 13.35 -7.17
N PRO A 103 12.25 12.75 -6.42
CA PRO A 103 12.61 11.94 -5.28
C PRO A 103 13.58 10.84 -5.70
N GLU A 104 14.68 10.68 -4.96
CA GLU A 104 15.65 9.64 -5.22
C GLU A 104 15.10 8.27 -4.84
N LYS A 105 15.25 7.30 -5.75
CA LYS A 105 14.92 5.91 -5.48
C LYS A 105 15.96 5.32 -4.54
N PRO A 106 15.57 4.68 -3.41
CA PRO A 106 16.51 3.97 -2.57
C PRO A 106 17.27 2.91 -3.37
N THR A 107 18.59 2.84 -3.20
CA THR A 107 19.43 1.87 -3.89
C THR A 107 19.51 0.53 -3.16
N ASN A 108 19.48 0.57 -1.83
CA ASN A 108 19.58 -0.63 -0.99
C ASN A 108 18.38 -0.72 -0.03
N PRO A 109 17.70 -1.86 0.05
CA PRO A 109 16.64 -2.05 1.02
C PRO A 109 17.22 -2.14 2.44
N GLN A 110 16.63 -1.37 3.38
CA GLN A 110 16.92 -1.49 4.81
C GLN A 110 16.02 -2.54 5.48
N SER A 111 14.99 -2.99 4.78
CA SER A 111 14.05 -4.00 5.24
C SER A 111 13.64 -4.92 4.10
N LEU A 112 13.42 -6.21 4.41
CA LEU A 112 12.90 -7.19 3.47
C LEU A 112 11.50 -7.65 3.89
N ASN A 113 10.65 -7.91 2.89
CA ASN A 113 9.26 -8.33 3.07
C ASN A 113 8.95 -9.50 2.13
N PHE A 114 8.82 -10.69 2.68
CA PHE A 114 8.60 -11.90 1.90
C PHE A 114 7.18 -12.43 2.03
N TRP A 115 6.63 -12.86 0.90
CA TRP A 115 5.53 -13.79 0.85
C TRP A 115 6.08 -15.20 1.02
N ILE A 116 5.77 -15.84 2.13
CA ILE A 116 6.18 -17.23 2.40
C ILE A 116 5.01 -18.15 2.11
N HIS A 117 5.14 -18.97 1.08
CA HIS A 117 4.14 -19.95 0.70
C HIS A 117 4.30 -21.21 1.56
N THR A 118 3.47 -21.32 2.60
CA THR A 118 3.63 -22.36 3.63
C THR A 118 3.14 -23.73 3.20
N THR A 119 2.15 -23.76 2.31
CA THR A 119 1.48 -25.00 1.86
C THR A 119 0.56 -24.73 0.67
N ASN A 120 0.36 -25.74 -0.17
CA ASN A 120 -0.66 -25.74 -1.22
C ASN A 120 -2.04 -26.24 -0.72
N ARG A 121 -2.12 -26.77 0.52
CA ARG A 121 -3.40 -27.21 1.09
C ARG A 121 -4.29 -26.03 1.41
N CYS A 122 -5.55 -26.12 0.98
CA CYS A 122 -6.59 -25.18 1.35
C CYS A 122 -7.91 -25.93 1.55
N ASN A 123 -8.78 -25.40 2.38
CA ASN A 123 -10.13 -25.93 2.62
C ASN A 123 -11.22 -25.18 1.84
N LEU A 124 -10.87 -24.08 1.16
CA LEU A 124 -11.76 -23.33 0.26
C LEU A 124 -11.49 -23.66 -1.22
N ALA A 125 -12.47 -23.32 -2.07
CA ALA A 125 -12.43 -23.45 -3.52
C ALA A 125 -12.71 -22.08 -4.20
N CYS A 126 -11.86 -21.09 -3.92
CA CYS A 126 -12.02 -19.74 -4.47
C CYS A 126 -11.92 -19.75 -6.00
N SER A 127 -12.87 -19.07 -6.69
CA SER A 127 -13.00 -19.12 -8.15
C SER A 127 -11.79 -18.55 -8.89
N TYR A 128 -11.07 -17.60 -8.32
CA TYR A 128 -9.90 -16.92 -8.92
C TYR A 128 -8.56 -17.38 -8.31
N CYS A 129 -8.54 -18.54 -7.62
CA CYS A 129 -7.36 -18.99 -6.89
C CYS A 129 -6.27 -19.52 -7.83
N TYR A 130 -5.13 -18.82 -7.94
CA TYR A 130 -4.00 -19.25 -8.74
C TYR A 130 -3.31 -20.53 -8.21
N ILE A 131 -3.42 -20.81 -6.91
CA ILE A 131 -2.83 -22.01 -6.28
C ILE A 131 -3.55 -23.29 -6.71
N SER A 132 -4.83 -23.21 -7.06
CA SER A 132 -5.60 -24.38 -7.51
C SER A 132 -5.01 -25.03 -8.77
N THR A 133 -4.20 -24.32 -9.53
CA THR A 133 -3.53 -24.82 -10.74
C THR A 133 -2.28 -25.65 -10.44
N LEU A 134 -1.74 -25.62 -9.22
CA LEU A 134 -0.49 -26.30 -8.86
C LEU A 134 -0.65 -27.81 -8.61
N ASN A 135 -1.87 -28.34 -8.53
CA ASN A 135 -2.22 -29.77 -8.39
C ASN A 135 -1.46 -30.55 -7.31
N THR A 136 -0.93 -29.85 -6.28
CA THR A 136 -0.20 -30.47 -5.17
C THR A 136 -0.80 -30.05 -3.83
N THR A 137 -0.56 -30.86 -2.79
CA THR A 137 -0.99 -30.56 -1.41
C THR A 137 0.18 -30.39 -0.46
N GLU A 138 1.37 -30.16 -0.99
CA GLU A 138 2.60 -30.08 -0.23
C GLU A 138 2.60 -28.91 0.74
N GLY A 139 3.26 -29.13 1.88
CA GLY A 139 3.63 -28.08 2.82
C GLY A 139 5.15 -27.90 2.83
N MET A 140 5.61 -26.74 3.26
CA MET A 140 7.06 -26.47 3.36
C MET A 140 7.73 -27.44 4.33
N PRO A 141 8.71 -28.26 3.88
CA PRO A 141 9.42 -29.21 4.72
C PRO A 141 10.22 -28.55 5.85
N ASP A 142 10.53 -29.29 6.91
CA ASP A 142 11.37 -28.80 8.01
C ASP A 142 12.74 -28.35 7.53
N ALA A 143 13.38 -29.10 6.64
CA ALA A 143 14.67 -28.77 6.06
C ALA A 143 14.62 -27.42 5.32
N THR A 144 13.55 -27.15 4.56
CA THR A 144 13.38 -25.87 3.87
C THR A 144 13.16 -24.74 4.86
N ARG A 145 12.40 -24.94 5.95
CA ARG A 145 12.23 -23.91 6.99
C ARG A 145 13.55 -23.61 7.71
N GLN A 146 14.36 -24.63 8.01
CA GLN A 146 15.68 -24.45 8.61
C GLN A 146 16.61 -23.66 7.67
N GLN A 147 16.66 -24.02 6.39
CA GLN A 147 17.45 -23.31 5.40
C GLN A 147 16.99 -21.86 5.22
N LEU A 148 15.67 -21.62 5.23
CA LEU A 148 15.10 -20.28 5.19
C LEU A 148 15.59 -19.44 6.37
N GLN A 149 15.59 -20.01 7.58
CA GLN A 149 16.08 -19.32 8.76
C GLN A 149 17.56 -18.94 8.62
N GLU A 150 18.42 -19.88 8.21
CA GLU A 150 19.83 -19.61 8.00
C GLU A 150 20.06 -18.51 6.95
N LYS A 151 19.46 -18.65 5.77
CA LYS A 151 19.60 -17.69 4.67
C LYS A 151 19.13 -16.28 5.05
N VAL A 152 18.03 -16.17 5.83
CA VAL A 152 17.51 -14.90 6.31
C VAL A 152 18.45 -14.24 7.30
N VAL A 153 19.01 -15.00 8.26
CA VAL A 153 19.94 -14.47 9.27
C VAL A 153 21.27 -14.07 8.62
N GLU A 154 21.83 -14.90 7.75
CA GLU A 154 23.05 -14.58 6.98
C GLU A 154 22.87 -13.29 6.17
N THR A 155 21.76 -13.18 5.42
CA THR A 155 21.44 -11.97 4.63
C THR A 155 21.33 -10.75 5.54
N ALA A 156 20.64 -10.88 6.69
CA ALA A 156 20.46 -9.77 7.62
C ALA A 156 21.80 -9.26 8.18
N ILE A 157 22.73 -10.14 8.51
CA ILE A 157 24.09 -9.81 8.96
C ILE A 157 24.86 -9.12 7.83
N LYS A 158 24.97 -9.77 6.66
CA LYS A 158 25.75 -9.31 5.50
C LYS A 158 25.28 -7.93 5.02
N ARG A 159 23.96 -7.72 4.93
CA ARG A 159 23.35 -6.48 4.42
C ARG A 159 23.00 -5.46 5.51
N LYS A 160 23.27 -5.77 6.78
CA LYS A 160 22.95 -4.92 7.96
C LYS A 160 21.48 -4.49 7.99
N LEU A 161 20.57 -5.43 7.70
CA LEU A 161 19.16 -5.17 7.64
C LEU A 161 18.62 -4.76 9.03
N LYS A 162 17.64 -3.87 9.04
CA LYS A 162 16.99 -3.37 10.27
C LYS A 162 15.65 -4.04 10.54
N HIS A 163 15.03 -4.60 9.50
CA HIS A 163 13.70 -5.18 9.62
C HIS A 163 13.46 -6.26 8.57
N ILE A 164 12.86 -7.35 9.00
CA ILE A 164 12.36 -8.42 8.13
C ILE A 164 10.90 -8.69 8.46
N LYS A 165 10.07 -8.86 7.44
CA LYS A 165 8.67 -9.20 7.58
C LYS A 165 8.33 -10.45 6.77
N PHE A 166 7.67 -11.42 7.43
CA PHE A 166 7.07 -12.56 6.76
C PHE A 166 5.55 -12.42 6.68
N ARG A 167 5.02 -12.64 5.48
CA ARG A 167 3.61 -12.86 5.22
C ARG A 167 3.43 -14.34 4.97
N LEU A 168 3.04 -15.08 5.99
CA LEU A 168 2.78 -16.50 5.91
C LEU A 168 1.45 -16.72 5.17
N ALA A 169 1.53 -17.27 3.98
CA ALA A 169 0.42 -17.47 3.07
C ALA A 169 0.48 -18.89 2.48
N GLY A 170 -0.26 -19.13 1.42
CA GLY A 170 -0.27 -20.42 0.74
C GLY A 170 -1.67 -20.75 0.27
N GLY A 171 -2.05 -22.00 0.33
CA GLY A 171 -3.45 -22.41 0.31
C GLY A 171 -4.16 -21.82 1.54
N GLU A 172 -4.04 -22.48 2.68
CA GLU A 172 -4.43 -21.92 3.98
C GLU A 172 -3.29 -22.14 5.00
N PRO A 173 -2.55 -21.09 5.40
CA PRO A 173 -1.37 -21.24 6.26
C PRO A 173 -1.68 -21.80 7.64
N LEU A 174 -2.88 -21.57 8.18
CA LEU A 174 -3.26 -22.06 9.50
C LEU A 174 -3.42 -23.60 9.53
N THR A 175 -3.50 -24.28 8.39
CA THR A 175 -3.41 -25.75 8.32
C THR A 175 -2.02 -26.26 8.71
N GLN A 176 -1.00 -25.41 8.66
CA GLN A 176 0.40 -25.70 9.03
C GLN A 176 0.83 -24.99 10.33
N PHE A 177 -0.12 -24.49 11.12
CA PHE A 177 0.14 -23.66 12.30
C PHE A 177 1.18 -24.27 13.23
N LYS A 178 1.12 -25.59 13.51
CA LYS A 178 2.04 -26.26 14.44
C LYS A 178 3.51 -26.10 14.03
N ALA A 179 3.82 -26.20 12.74
CA ALA A 179 5.18 -26.04 12.23
C ALA A 179 5.69 -24.59 12.40
N TRP A 180 4.84 -23.61 12.11
CA TRP A 180 5.20 -22.19 12.24
C TRP A 180 5.23 -21.71 13.69
N LYS A 181 4.44 -22.31 14.57
CA LYS A 181 4.47 -22.07 16.01
C LYS A 181 5.87 -22.35 16.61
N THR A 182 6.58 -23.36 16.13
CA THR A 182 7.93 -23.68 16.56
C THR A 182 8.97 -22.76 15.88
N PHE A 183 8.82 -22.49 14.60
CA PHE A 183 9.77 -21.71 13.79
C PHE A 183 9.84 -20.23 14.19
N ILE A 184 8.69 -19.57 14.39
CA ILE A 184 8.62 -18.11 14.58
C ILE A 184 9.43 -17.63 15.80
N PRO A 185 9.33 -18.24 16.99
CA PRO A 185 10.15 -17.81 18.13
C PRO A 185 11.65 -17.96 17.90
N GLN A 186 12.09 -19.02 17.22
CA GLN A 186 13.50 -19.30 16.95
C GLN A 186 14.12 -18.23 16.05
N ILE A 187 13.52 -17.95 14.89
CA ILE A 187 14.02 -16.92 13.99
C ILE A 187 13.95 -15.52 14.61
N ARG A 188 12.89 -15.24 15.38
CA ARG A 188 12.74 -13.95 16.10
C ARG A 188 13.90 -13.72 17.05
N GLN A 189 14.25 -14.73 17.84
CA GLN A 189 15.38 -14.65 18.77
C GLN A 189 16.67 -14.36 18.03
N ARG A 190 17.02 -15.14 17.00
CA ARG A 190 18.25 -14.98 16.21
C ARG A 190 18.37 -13.60 15.55
N LEU A 191 17.26 -13.08 15.02
CA LEU A 191 17.23 -11.73 14.43
C LEU A 191 17.35 -10.64 15.49
N ALA A 192 16.76 -10.83 16.67
CA ALA A 192 16.89 -9.88 17.77
C ALA A 192 18.34 -9.76 18.28
N GLU A 193 19.08 -10.87 18.34
CA GLU A 193 20.49 -10.91 18.74
C GLU A 193 21.40 -10.05 17.85
N ILE A 194 21.02 -9.84 16.59
CA ILE A 194 21.73 -8.98 15.62
C ILE A 194 21.08 -7.60 15.44
N GLY A 195 20.09 -7.25 16.27
CA GLY A 195 19.38 -5.95 16.24
C GLY A 195 18.48 -5.78 15.01
N CYS A 196 18.00 -6.86 14.41
CA CYS A 196 17.07 -6.87 13.30
C CYS A 196 15.65 -7.19 13.79
N ARG A 197 14.68 -6.27 13.59
CA ARG A 197 13.28 -6.49 13.95
C ARG A 197 12.64 -7.53 13.03
N PHE A 198 11.79 -8.40 13.60
CA PHE A 198 11.07 -9.41 12.86
C PHE A 198 9.56 -9.30 13.09
N ASP A 199 8.81 -9.05 12.02
CA ASP A 199 7.35 -9.01 12.03
C ASP A 199 6.77 -10.19 11.23
N VAL A 200 5.64 -10.73 11.70
CA VAL A 200 4.93 -11.83 11.04
C VAL A 200 3.47 -11.49 10.89
N SER A 201 2.89 -11.87 9.77
CA SER A 201 1.44 -11.86 9.56
C SER A 201 0.97 -13.13 8.88
N PHE A 202 -0.18 -13.68 9.27
CA PHE A 202 -0.88 -14.71 8.51
C PHE A 202 -1.78 -14.05 7.46
N ILE A 203 -1.66 -14.49 6.20
CA ILE A 203 -2.60 -14.16 5.12
C ILE A 203 -3.52 -15.36 4.97
N THR A 204 -4.72 -15.27 5.50
CA THR A 204 -5.58 -16.42 5.77
C THR A 204 -7.02 -16.17 5.31
N ASN A 205 -7.72 -17.26 5.01
CA ASN A 205 -9.17 -17.25 4.84
C ASN A 205 -9.93 -17.24 6.18
N LEU A 206 -9.22 -17.35 7.29
CA LEU A 206 -9.74 -17.30 8.66
C LEU A 206 -10.86 -18.31 8.98
N THR A 207 -10.99 -19.39 8.26
CA THR A 207 -11.96 -20.46 8.60
C THR A 207 -11.48 -21.34 9.75
N ILE A 208 -10.18 -21.29 10.06
CA ILE A 208 -9.52 -22.03 11.14
C ILE A 208 -9.07 -21.00 12.19
N LEU A 209 -9.62 -21.11 13.39
CA LEU A 209 -9.20 -20.33 14.55
C LEU A 209 -9.43 -21.16 15.81
N THR A 210 -8.43 -21.24 16.68
CA THR A 210 -8.47 -21.92 17.97
C THR A 210 -7.87 -21.06 19.06
N ASP A 211 -8.17 -21.34 20.34
CA ASP A 211 -7.60 -20.62 21.47
C ASP A 211 -6.06 -20.69 21.47
N GLU A 212 -5.49 -21.81 21.02
CA GLU A 212 -4.05 -21.96 20.84
C GLU A 212 -3.47 -20.97 19.84
N ILE A 213 -4.13 -20.77 18.69
CA ILE A 213 -3.73 -19.80 17.67
C ILE A 213 -3.82 -18.38 18.23
N ILE A 214 -4.93 -18.05 18.89
CA ILE A 214 -5.17 -16.72 19.50
C ILE A 214 -4.06 -16.42 20.51
N THR A 215 -3.87 -17.30 21.49
CA THR A 215 -2.86 -17.12 22.55
C THR A 215 -1.45 -16.95 21.99
N PHE A 216 -1.07 -17.80 21.04
CA PHE A 216 0.24 -17.72 20.41
C PHE A 216 0.43 -16.41 19.63
N CYS A 217 -0.58 -16.00 18.85
CA CYS A 217 -0.49 -14.77 18.06
C CYS A 217 -0.42 -13.51 18.94
N GLN A 218 -1.14 -13.48 20.07
CA GLN A 218 -1.02 -12.42 21.06
C GLN A 218 0.39 -12.36 21.67
N GLN A 219 0.91 -13.50 22.12
CA GLN A 219 2.26 -13.59 22.73
C GLN A 219 3.36 -13.19 21.73
N GLN A 220 3.20 -13.52 20.46
CA GLN A 220 4.20 -13.25 19.42
C GLN A 220 3.94 -11.93 18.66
N GLY A 221 2.89 -11.17 18.99
CA GLY A 221 2.57 -9.93 18.27
C GLY A 221 2.29 -10.15 16.78
N ILE A 222 1.64 -11.27 16.42
CA ILE A 222 1.35 -11.63 15.03
C ILE A 222 0.03 -10.98 14.59
N SER A 223 0.01 -10.39 13.41
CA SER A 223 -1.18 -9.81 12.79
C SER A 223 -1.81 -10.72 11.74
N PHE A 224 -3.06 -10.42 11.37
CA PHE A 224 -3.79 -11.17 10.35
C PHE A 224 -4.17 -10.29 9.17
N GLY A 225 -3.90 -10.78 7.95
CA GLY A 225 -4.50 -10.31 6.71
C GLY A 225 -5.62 -11.27 6.31
N ILE A 226 -6.86 -10.87 6.49
CA ILE A 226 -8.02 -11.72 6.33
C ILE A 226 -8.60 -11.54 4.94
N SER A 227 -8.84 -12.63 4.22
CA SER A 227 -9.47 -12.61 2.91
C SER A 227 -10.99 -12.56 3.06
N LEU A 228 -11.63 -11.43 2.69
CA LEU A 228 -13.07 -11.24 2.75
C LEU A 228 -13.55 -10.44 1.54
N ASP A 229 -14.32 -11.04 0.64
CA ASP A 229 -14.67 -10.45 -0.66
C ASP A 229 -16.06 -9.80 -0.70
N GLY A 230 -16.81 -9.82 0.39
CA GLY A 230 -18.13 -9.25 0.49
C GLY A 230 -18.86 -9.75 1.74
N LEU A 231 -20.10 -9.35 1.91
CA LEU A 231 -21.01 -9.97 2.84
C LEU A 231 -21.49 -11.33 2.27
N GLU A 232 -22.21 -12.10 3.06
CA GLU A 232 -22.57 -13.51 2.83
C GLU A 232 -22.72 -13.92 1.36
N THR A 233 -23.65 -13.30 0.63
CA THR A 233 -23.96 -13.66 -0.76
C THR A 233 -22.76 -13.48 -1.71
N TYR A 234 -22.05 -12.37 -1.59
CA TYR A 234 -20.91 -12.04 -2.47
C TYR A 234 -19.65 -12.80 -2.08
N HIS A 235 -19.42 -12.97 -0.78
CA HIS A 235 -18.29 -13.74 -0.31
C HIS A 235 -18.40 -15.21 -0.68
N ASP A 236 -19.55 -15.83 -0.39
CA ASP A 236 -19.77 -17.25 -0.59
C ASP A 236 -19.80 -17.64 -2.08
N ALA A 237 -20.19 -16.71 -2.96
CA ALA A 237 -20.08 -16.89 -4.41
C ALA A 237 -18.60 -16.97 -4.88
N SER A 238 -17.70 -16.25 -4.23
CA SER A 238 -16.27 -16.19 -4.60
C SER A 238 -15.42 -17.23 -3.86
N ARG A 239 -15.75 -17.54 -2.58
CA ARG A 239 -14.90 -18.30 -1.65
C ARG A 239 -15.68 -19.40 -0.89
N PRO A 240 -16.37 -20.32 -1.58
CA PRO A 240 -17.03 -21.43 -0.90
C PRO A 240 -16.03 -22.41 -0.30
N PHE A 241 -16.45 -23.20 0.68
CA PHE A 241 -15.74 -24.42 1.06
C PHE A 241 -15.69 -25.40 -0.12
N LYS A 242 -14.72 -26.33 -0.13
CA LYS A 242 -14.58 -27.36 -1.18
C LYS A 242 -15.84 -28.22 -1.36
N GLN A 243 -16.63 -28.40 -0.32
CA GLN A 243 -17.93 -29.10 -0.36
C GLN A 243 -19.09 -28.20 -0.86
N GLY A 244 -18.84 -26.97 -1.26
CA GLY A 244 -19.83 -26.08 -1.85
C GLY A 244 -20.64 -25.24 -0.85
N THR A 245 -20.43 -25.38 0.47
CA THR A 245 -21.10 -24.55 1.47
C THR A 245 -20.42 -23.20 1.61
N GLY A 246 -21.18 -22.16 2.03
CA GLY A 246 -20.66 -20.82 2.26
C GLY A 246 -19.67 -20.76 3.44
N SER A 247 -18.67 -19.91 3.33
CA SER A 247 -17.63 -19.74 4.36
C SER A 247 -17.78 -18.44 5.19
N PHE A 248 -18.59 -17.50 4.74
CA PHE A 248 -18.72 -16.16 5.35
C PHE A 248 -19.04 -16.23 6.85
N LYS A 249 -20.08 -16.97 7.24
CA LYS A 249 -20.50 -17.05 8.65
C LYS A 249 -19.37 -17.47 9.59
N ARG A 250 -18.54 -18.40 9.17
CA ARG A 250 -17.38 -18.87 9.95
C ARG A 250 -16.32 -17.78 10.05
N ILE A 251 -16.04 -17.12 8.95
CA ILE A 251 -15.04 -16.06 8.87
C ILE A 251 -15.46 -14.84 9.68
N ASP A 252 -16.72 -14.41 9.56
CA ASP A 252 -17.30 -13.30 10.32
C ASP A 252 -17.22 -13.55 11.84
N GLN A 253 -17.61 -14.74 12.28
CA GLN A 253 -17.50 -15.14 13.69
C GLN A 253 -16.06 -15.07 14.19
N ASN A 254 -15.11 -15.64 13.43
CA ASN A 254 -13.70 -15.68 13.80
C ASN A 254 -13.06 -14.26 13.74
N LEU A 255 -13.45 -13.41 12.81
CA LEU A 255 -13.04 -12.00 12.76
C LEU A 255 -13.44 -11.26 14.04
N LYS A 256 -14.70 -11.38 14.47
CA LYS A 256 -15.20 -10.78 15.71
C LYS A 256 -14.46 -11.28 16.96
N ILE A 257 -14.09 -12.58 16.98
CA ILE A 257 -13.25 -13.14 18.05
C ILE A 257 -11.87 -12.48 18.05
N LEU A 258 -11.19 -12.34 16.89
CA LEU A 258 -9.88 -11.68 16.83
C LEU A 258 -9.95 -10.23 17.31
N LEU A 259 -11.00 -9.50 16.92
CA LEU A 259 -11.23 -8.12 17.36
C LEU A 259 -11.42 -8.02 18.86
N ALA A 260 -12.24 -8.91 19.45
CA ALA A 260 -12.45 -8.99 20.91
C ALA A 260 -11.15 -9.27 21.68
N HIS A 261 -10.23 -10.02 21.08
CA HIS A 261 -8.89 -10.28 21.62
C HIS A 261 -7.85 -9.20 21.27
N GLN A 262 -8.26 -8.10 20.63
CA GLN A 262 -7.39 -6.98 20.22
C GLN A 262 -6.20 -7.42 19.34
N ILE A 263 -6.35 -8.50 18.59
CA ILE A 263 -5.33 -8.96 17.64
C ILE A 263 -5.39 -8.05 16.40
N PRO A 264 -4.25 -7.50 15.93
CA PRO A 264 -4.25 -6.62 14.76
C PRO A 264 -4.69 -7.36 13.51
N VAL A 265 -5.73 -6.86 12.85
CA VAL A 265 -6.28 -7.41 11.61
C VAL A 265 -6.26 -6.37 10.49
N THR A 266 -6.27 -6.84 9.26
CA THR A 266 -6.55 -6.07 8.05
C THR A 266 -7.33 -6.97 7.10
N VAL A 267 -8.42 -6.48 6.52
CA VAL A 267 -9.17 -7.23 5.52
C VAL A 267 -8.61 -6.96 4.14
N ASN A 268 -8.37 -8.02 3.36
CA ASN A 268 -7.98 -7.96 1.96
C ASN A 268 -9.13 -8.49 1.10
N THR A 269 -9.66 -7.64 0.23
CA THR A 269 -10.74 -7.96 -0.69
C THR A 269 -10.19 -8.06 -2.11
N VAL A 270 -10.45 -9.16 -2.79
CA VAL A 270 -10.26 -9.25 -4.25
C VAL A 270 -11.54 -8.77 -4.92
N VAL A 271 -11.45 -7.63 -5.59
CA VAL A 271 -12.57 -7.03 -6.34
C VAL A 271 -12.69 -7.74 -7.68
N SER A 272 -13.79 -8.42 -7.91
CA SER A 272 -14.08 -9.21 -9.12
C SER A 272 -15.55 -8.99 -9.57
N ASN A 273 -15.92 -9.45 -10.74
CA ASN A 273 -17.31 -9.32 -11.23
C ASN A 273 -18.37 -9.90 -10.25
N GLN A 274 -17.98 -10.84 -9.39
CA GLN A 274 -18.90 -11.47 -8.44
C GLN A 274 -19.29 -10.56 -7.26
N ASN A 275 -18.44 -9.56 -6.92
CA ASN A 275 -18.67 -8.73 -5.73
C ASN A 275 -18.78 -7.22 -5.98
N LEU A 276 -18.75 -6.74 -7.24
CA LEU A 276 -18.80 -5.31 -7.57
C LEU A 276 -19.97 -4.59 -6.90
N LYS A 277 -21.16 -5.20 -6.93
CA LYS A 277 -22.38 -4.62 -6.34
C LYS A 277 -22.40 -4.65 -4.81
N GLY A 278 -21.59 -5.51 -4.19
CA GLY A 278 -21.51 -5.67 -2.74
C GLY A 278 -20.41 -4.83 -2.07
N LEU A 279 -19.59 -4.09 -2.84
CA LEU A 279 -18.50 -3.29 -2.28
C LEU A 279 -18.97 -2.19 -1.32
N PRO A 280 -20.07 -1.44 -1.60
CA PRO A 280 -20.57 -0.43 -0.69
C PRO A 280 -20.99 -1.02 0.68
N ASP A 281 -21.69 -2.14 0.69
CA ASP A 281 -22.13 -2.80 1.92
C ASP A 281 -20.95 -3.37 2.71
N LEU A 282 -19.96 -3.95 2.03
CA LEU A 282 -18.72 -4.39 2.66
C LEU A 282 -17.94 -3.21 3.26
N THR A 283 -17.88 -2.08 2.55
CA THR A 283 -17.21 -0.87 3.04
C THR A 283 -17.84 -0.38 4.33
N ARG A 284 -19.18 -0.27 4.37
CA ARG A 284 -19.92 0.12 5.59
C ARG A 284 -19.66 -0.86 6.73
N TYR A 285 -19.76 -2.14 6.47
CA TYR A 285 -19.48 -3.20 7.45
C TYR A 285 -18.08 -3.10 8.07
N LEU A 286 -17.05 -2.88 7.25
CA LEU A 286 -15.66 -2.78 7.73
C LEU A 286 -15.40 -1.48 8.51
N ILE A 287 -16.04 -0.39 8.13
CA ILE A 287 -16.01 0.90 8.86
C ILE A 287 -16.68 0.73 10.23
N ASP A 288 -17.87 0.09 10.29
CA ASP A 288 -18.61 -0.14 11.53
C ASP A 288 -17.81 -1.01 12.52
N LEU A 289 -16.96 -1.92 12.03
CA LEU A 289 -16.05 -2.73 12.83
C LEU A 289 -14.70 -2.03 13.15
N ASP A 290 -14.45 -0.85 12.61
CA ASP A 290 -13.15 -0.15 12.65
C ASP A 290 -11.98 -1.02 12.17
N VAL A 291 -12.20 -1.81 11.13
CA VAL A 291 -11.20 -2.73 10.56
C VAL A 291 -10.54 -2.10 9.34
N PRO A 292 -9.21 -1.94 9.33
CA PRO A 292 -8.49 -1.54 8.13
C PRO A 292 -8.70 -2.53 6.98
N PHE A 293 -8.95 -2.01 5.79
CA PHE A 293 -9.20 -2.83 4.61
C PHE A 293 -8.39 -2.40 3.39
N ARG A 294 -8.20 -3.36 2.49
CA ARG A 294 -7.55 -3.17 1.20
C ARG A 294 -8.43 -3.76 0.10
N TYR A 295 -8.74 -2.95 -0.90
CA TYR A 295 -9.36 -3.40 -2.14
C TYR A 295 -8.30 -3.58 -3.21
N SER A 296 -8.18 -4.80 -3.72
CA SER A 296 -7.28 -5.15 -4.83
C SER A 296 -8.10 -5.65 -5.99
N ILE A 297 -8.04 -4.97 -7.12
CA ILE A 297 -8.73 -5.40 -8.34
C ILE A 297 -8.10 -6.71 -8.82
N VAL A 298 -8.94 -7.72 -9.10
CA VAL A 298 -8.50 -9.01 -9.65
C VAL A 298 -7.64 -8.79 -10.89
N LYS A 299 -6.60 -9.59 -11.04
CA LYS A 299 -5.65 -9.46 -12.14
C LYS A 299 -5.90 -10.52 -13.19
N GLY A 300 -5.72 -10.14 -14.47
CA GLY A 300 -5.88 -11.06 -15.60
C GLY A 300 -7.32 -11.32 -16.04
N GLU A 301 -8.31 -10.68 -15.42
CA GLU A 301 -9.72 -10.80 -15.79
C GLU A 301 -10.28 -9.49 -16.35
N SER A 302 -11.22 -9.58 -17.27
CA SER A 302 -12.00 -8.44 -17.74
C SER A 302 -13.14 -8.18 -16.77
N LEU A 303 -13.25 -6.94 -16.29
CA LEU A 303 -14.28 -6.49 -15.35
C LEU A 303 -15.32 -5.62 -16.06
N ASP A 304 -16.56 -5.66 -15.56
CA ASP A 304 -17.58 -4.68 -15.89
C ASP A 304 -17.13 -3.30 -15.38
N ALA A 305 -16.69 -2.45 -16.32
CA ALA A 305 -16.10 -1.15 -15.98
C ALA A 305 -17.10 -0.18 -15.32
N GLU A 306 -18.36 -0.22 -15.70
CA GLU A 306 -19.39 0.65 -15.13
C GLU A 306 -19.74 0.23 -13.70
N LEU A 307 -19.93 -1.07 -13.47
CA LEU A 307 -20.20 -1.59 -12.13
C LEU A 307 -18.99 -1.42 -11.20
N LEU A 308 -17.77 -1.61 -11.72
CA LEU A 308 -16.54 -1.39 -10.96
C LEU A 308 -16.43 0.08 -10.52
N GLU A 309 -16.56 1.02 -11.46
CA GLU A 309 -16.52 2.45 -11.16
C GLU A 309 -17.61 2.83 -10.15
N LYS A 310 -18.85 2.41 -10.40
CA LYS A 310 -19.98 2.67 -9.51
C LYS A 310 -19.73 2.15 -8.09
N GLY A 311 -19.37 0.88 -7.95
CA GLY A 311 -19.14 0.27 -6.63
C GLY A 311 -18.02 0.95 -5.85
N LEU A 312 -16.93 1.36 -6.52
CA LEU A 312 -15.84 2.08 -5.90
C LEU A 312 -16.20 3.52 -5.52
N LEU A 313 -16.96 4.24 -6.35
CA LEU A 313 -17.41 5.59 -6.04
C LEU A 313 -18.42 5.62 -4.88
N GLU A 314 -19.36 4.66 -4.84
CA GLU A 314 -20.28 4.51 -3.71
C GLU A 314 -19.52 4.17 -2.41
N SER A 315 -18.53 3.27 -2.49
CA SER A 315 -17.64 2.98 -1.35
C SER A 315 -16.88 4.22 -0.87
N TYR A 316 -16.40 5.05 -1.81
CA TYR A 316 -15.77 6.33 -1.49
C TYR A 316 -16.73 7.27 -0.74
N THR A 317 -17.97 7.43 -1.21
CA THR A 317 -18.97 8.27 -0.55
C THR A 317 -19.23 7.81 0.89
N ILE A 318 -19.33 6.50 1.12
CA ILE A 318 -19.47 5.92 2.47
C ILE A 318 -18.28 6.29 3.37
N MET A 319 -17.05 6.19 2.85
CA MET A 319 -15.86 6.60 3.61
C MET A 319 -15.86 8.11 3.91
N GLU A 320 -16.29 8.95 2.96
CA GLU A 320 -16.38 10.40 3.13
C GLU A 320 -17.41 10.77 4.23
N GLU A 321 -18.57 10.12 4.23
CA GLU A 321 -19.60 10.28 5.27
C GLU A 321 -19.09 9.83 6.64
N ALA A 322 -18.41 8.69 6.70
CA ALA A 322 -17.86 8.15 7.94
C ALA A 322 -16.81 9.07 8.57
N ILE A 323 -15.98 9.77 7.78
CA ILE A 323 -15.03 10.76 8.29
C ILE A 323 -15.76 11.89 9.02
N GLN A 324 -16.93 12.33 8.54
CA GLN A 324 -17.71 13.36 9.22
C GLN A 324 -18.20 12.92 10.61
N THR A 325 -18.40 11.63 10.82
CA THR A 325 -18.78 11.05 12.11
C THR A 325 -17.60 10.64 13.00
N GLY A 326 -16.36 10.84 12.53
CA GLY A 326 -15.12 10.62 13.32
C GLY A 326 -14.32 9.39 12.96
N TRP A 327 -14.74 8.61 11.95
CA TRP A 327 -13.90 7.53 11.42
C TRP A 327 -12.63 8.10 10.79
N GLN A 328 -11.51 7.34 10.87
CA GLN A 328 -10.22 7.77 10.38
C GLN A 328 -9.71 6.85 9.27
N PHE A 329 -9.35 7.45 8.12
CA PHE A 329 -8.70 6.77 7.02
C PHE A 329 -7.22 6.52 7.34
N SER A 330 -6.93 5.45 8.06
CA SER A 330 -5.56 5.13 8.46
C SER A 330 -4.67 4.76 7.27
N ARG A 331 -3.32 4.83 7.46
CA ARG A 331 -2.34 4.37 6.45
C ARG A 331 -2.43 2.88 6.11
N ARG A 332 -3.15 2.10 6.91
CA ARG A 332 -3.39 0.67 6.65
C ARG A 332 -4.51 0.41 5.65
N HIS A 333 -5.33 1.42 5.34
CA HIS A 333 -6.32 1.34 4.27
C HIS A 333 -5.64 1.53 2.91
N GLN A 334 -5.98 0.67 1.95
CA GLN A 334 -5.51 0.79 0.57
C GLN A 334 -6.69 0.59 -0.38
N PHE A 335 -6.95 1.59 -1.20
CA PHE A 335 -8.03 1.57 -2.16
C PHE A 335 -7.44 1.37 -3.56
N CYS A 336 -7.76 0.25 -4.22
CA CYS A 336 -7.25 -0.12 -5.54
C CYS A 336 -5.72 -0.21 -5.64
N ASP A 337 -5.04 -0.66 -4.57
CA ASP A 337 -3.57 -0.72 -4.50
C ASP A 337 -2.87 0.64 -4.63
N LEU A 338 -3.61 1.74 -4.60
CA LEU A 338 -3.09 3.10 -4.68
C LEU A 338 -2.52 3.56 -3.33
N LYS A 339 -1.44 4.36 -3.36
CA LYS A 339 -0.72 4.79 -2.17
C LYS A 339 -0.55 6.31 -2.12
N PRO A 340 -1.62 7.08 -1.94
CA PRO A 340 -1.55 8.54 -1.95
C PRO A 340 -0.79 9.14 -0.76
N GLN A 341 -0.44 8.34 0.26
CA GLN A 341 0.29 8.78 1.45
C GLN A 341 1.76 8.34 1.47
N GLU A 342 2.19 7.54 0.49
CA GLU A 342 3.54 7.00 0.41
C GLU A 342 4.23 7.46 -0.87
N LEU A 343 5.55 7.69 -0.78
CA LEU A 343 6.35 7.91 -1.97
C LEU A 343 6.57 6.57 -2.67
N GLY A 344 5.87 6.34 -3.77
CA GLY A 344 5.88 5.09 -4.51
C GLY A 344 6.95 5.05 -5.58
N PHE A 345 8.03 4.31 -5.35
CA PHE A 345 8.99 3.92 -6.40
C PHE A 345 8.62 2.58 -7.03
N HIS A 346 8.00 1.71 -6.23
CA HIS A 346 7.60 0.36 -6.58
C HIS A 346 6.13 0.14 -6.23
N THR A 347 5.43 -0.63 -7.02
CA THR A 347 4.03 -0.99 -6.77
C THR A 347 3.89 -1.83 -5.50
N CYS A 348 4.86 -2.74 -5.29
CA CYS A 348 4.93 -3.59 -4.09
C CYS A 348 6.40 -3.86 -3.72
N ALA A 349 6.66 -4.75 -2.76
CA ALA A 349 8.02 -5.14 -2.36
C ALA A 349 8.77 -5.95 -3.40
N SER A 350 8.06 -6.64 -4.31
CA SER A 350 8.65 -7.54 -5.31
C SER A 350 9.69 -6.84 -6.18
N GLY A 351 10.85 -7.45 -6.35
CA GLY A 351 11.93 -6.96 -7.19
C GLY A 351 12.78 -5.82 -6.58
N PHE A 352 12.49 -5.40 -5.34
CA PHE A 352 13.33 -4.42 -4.64
C PHE A 352 13.60 -4.83 -3.18
N SER A 353 12.57 -4.99 -2.38
CA SER A 353 12.69 -5.29 -0.95
C SER A 353 11.98 -6.58 -0.57
N GLY A 354 11.69 -7.45 -1.53
CA GLY A 354 11.05 -8.73 -1.27
C GLY A 354 10.73 -9.51 -2.54
N GLY A 355 10.19 -10.67 -2.30
CA GLY A 355 9.75 -11.64 -3.30
C GLY A 355 8.84 -12.67 -2.65
N ALA A 356 8.63 -13.77 -3.33
CA ALA A 356 7.81 -14.88 -2.86
C ALA A 356 8.63 -16.16 -2.77
N ILE A 357 8.65 -16.80 -1.60
CA ILE A 357 9.37 -18.06 -1.36
C ILE A 357 8.35 -19.19 -1.33
N TYR A 358 8.53 -20.15 -2.21
CA TYR A 358 7.67 -21.34 -2.37
C TYR A 358 8.00 -22.43 -1.35
N VAL A 359 7.18 -23.50 -1.30
CA VAL A 359 7.33 -24.60 -0.32
C VAL A 359 8.67 -25.34 -0.41
N ASP A 360 9.28 -25.39 -1.59
CA ASP A 360 10.58 -26.01 -1.84
C ASP A 360 11.79 -25.10 -1.56
N GLY A 361 11.56 -23.83 -1.23
CA GLY A 361 12.59 -22.84 -1.02
C GLY A 361 12.95 -22.03 -2.26
N THR A 362 12.22 -22.18 -3.36
CA THR A 362 12.43 -21.36 -4.55
C THR A 362 11.92 -19.93 -4.31
N LEU A 363 12.77 -18.93 -4.54
CA LEU A 363 12.43 -17.51 -4.48
C LEU A 363 12.05 -17.02 -5.87
N ASN A 364 10.82 -16.57 -6.02
CA ASN A 364 10.27 -15.99 -7.23
C ASN A 364 10.04 -14.47 -7.05
N TYR A 365 9.99 -13.74 -8.16
CA TYR A 365 9.61 -12.31 -8.16
C TYR A 365 8.27 -12.09 -7.44
N CYS A 366 7.25 -12.87 -7.78
CA CYS A 366 5.91 -12.77 -7.22
C CYS A 366 5.31 -14.17 -7.01
N HIS A 367 4.39 -14.29 -6.06
CA HIS A 367 3.69 -15.55 -5.76
C HIS A 367 2.84 -16.08 -6.93
N VAL A 368 2.45 -15.24 -7.90
CA VAL A 368 1.70 -15.68 -9.09
C VAL A 368 2.58 -16.45 -10.08
N HIS A 369 3.89 -16.44 -9.90
CA HIS A 369 4.85 -17.17 -10.74
C HIS A 369 5.20 -18.56 -10.18
N PHE A 370 4.57 -18.99 -9.08
CA PHE A 370 4.82 -20.33 -8.57
C PHE A 370 4.42 -21.40 -9.59
N GLY A 371 5.36 -22.31 -9.91
CA GLY A 371 5.17 -23.35 -10.91
C GLY A 371 5.32 -22.89 -12.37
N ASP A 372 5.71 -21.62 -12.61
CA ASP A 372 6.00 -21.12 -13.96
C ASP A 372 7.51 -21.24 -14.23
N GLU A 373 7.90 -22.29 -14.96
CA GLU A 373 9.30 -22.57 -15.32
C GLU A 373 9.91 -21.51 -16.23
N ALA A 374 9.10 -20.69 -16.91
CA ALA A 374 9.58 -19.63 -17.78
C ALA A 374 10.08 -18.40 -16.99
N GLN A 375 9.76 -18.32 -15.69
CA GLN A 375 10.15 -17.22 -14.84
C GLN A 375 11.50 -17.51 -14.14
N SER A 376 12.37 -16.50 -14.10
CA SER A 376 13.61 -16.58 -13.36
C SER A 376 13.34 -16.77 -11.86
N SER A 377 13.96 -17.77 -11.27
CA SER A 377 13.85 -18.07 -9.84
C SER A 377 15.19 -18.51 -9.28
N HIS A 378 15.37 -18.33 -7.97
CA HIS A 378 16.58 -18.72 -7.24
C HIS A 378 16.21 -19.63 -6.08
N SER A 379 17.07 -20.54 -5.71
CA SER A 379 16.86 -21.40 -4.53
C SER A 379 17.52 -20.80 -3.29
N ILE A 380 16.84 -20.80 -2.14
CA ILE A 380 17.44 -20.42 -0.86
C ILE A 380 18.58 -21.38 -0.44
N PHE A 381 18.71 -22.51 -1.11
CA PHE A 381 19.81 -23.46 -0.93
C PHE A 381 21.09 -23.07 -1.71
N ASP A 382 20.99 -22.09 -2.60
CA ASP A 382 22.17 -21.55 -3.30
C ASP A 382 23.13 -20.90 -2.28
N PRO A 383 24.38 -21.39 -2.13
CA PRO A 383 25.32 -20.85 -1.16
C PRO A 383 25.93 -19.51 -1.58
N GLU A 384 25.94 -19.18 -2.88
CA GLU A 384 26.65 -18.02 -3.43
C GLU A 384 25.83 -16.73 -3.29
N LEU A 385 24.48 -16.80 -3.41
CA LEU A 385 23.61 -15.66 -3.42
C LEU A 385 22.94 -15.44 -2.06
N ASP A 386 22.92 -14.21 -1.59
CA ASP A 386 22.01 -13.82 -0.51
C ASP A 386 20.63 -13.39 -1.04
N LEU A 387 19.65 -13.18 -0.14
CA LEU A 387 18.29 -12.87 -0.55
C LEU A 387 18.17 -11.54 -1.29
N VAL A 388 19.06 -10.57 -1.07
CA VAL A 388 19.05 -9.28 -1.80
C VAL A 388 19.55 -9.51 -3.22
N ASP A 389 20.66 -10.28 -3.41
CA ASP A 389 21.16 -10.64 -4.72
C ASP A 389 20.11 -11.37 -5.56
N MET A 390 19.40 -12.33 -4.95
CA MET A 390 18.31 -13.07 -5.60
C MET A 390 17.16 -12.17 -6.04
N ILE A 391 16.77 -11.20 -5.19
CA ILE A 391 15.71 -10.24 -5.50
C ILE A 391 16.13 -9.31 -6.65
N GLU A 392 17.38 -8.82 -6.63
CA GLU A 392 17.89 -7.92 -7.67
C GLU A 392 17.97 -8.60 -9.03
N GLN A 393 18.40 -9.85 -9.08
CA GLN A 393 18.46 -10.63 -10.32
C GLN A 393 17.08 -10.93 -10.91
N GLY A 394 16.04 -10.99 -10.07
CA GLY A 394 14.66 -11.16 -10.49
C GLY A 394 13.90 -9.85 -10.86
N SER A 395 14.56 -8.69 -10.77
CA SER A 395 13.88 -7.38 -10.80
C SER A 395 13.54 -6.79 -12.17
N HIS A 396 13.90 -7.46 -13.28
CA HIS A 396 13.73 -6.92 -14.64
C HIS A 396 12.28 -6.73 -15.10
N VAL A 397 11.30 -7.31 -14.41
CA VAL A 397 9.87 -7.12 -14.72
C VAL A 397 9.40 -5.68 -14.48
N GLU A 398 10.06 -4.90 -13.61
CA GLU A 398 9.66 -3.52 -13.32
C GLU A 398 9.97 -2.49 -14.42
N ASN A 399 10.86 -2.81 -15.36
CA ASN A 399 11.33 -1.86 -16.37
C ASN A 399 10.35 -1.62 -17.53
N ASN A 400 9.21 -2.31 -17.57
CA ASN A 400 8.24 -2.24 -18.66
C ASN A 400 7.21 -1.11 -18.56
N ARG A 401 7.53 0.01 -17.88
CA ARG A 401 6.64 1.18 -17.79
C ARG A 401 6.61 1.95 -19.10
N SER A 402 5.42 2.33 -19.57
CA SER A 402 5.27 3.19 -20.74
C SER A 402 5.80 4.61 -20.49
N ALA A 403 6.14 5.35 -21.57
CA ALA A 403 6.68 6.70 -21.46
C ALA A 403 5.71 7.69 -20.80
N ASP A 404 4.44 7.61 -21.13
CA ASP A 404 3.38 8.43 -20.57
C ASP A 404 3.10 8.11 -19.08
N CYS A 405 3.26 6.86 -18.65
CA CYS A 405 3.25 6.53 -17.21
C CYS A 405 4.41 7.19 -16.45
N LYS A 406 5.61 7.24 -17.06
CA LYS A 406 6.76 7.89 -16.45
C LYS A 406 6.59 9.41 -16.33
N ALA A 407 5.87 10.04 -17.25
CA ALA A 407 5.54 11.46 -17.27
C ALA A 407 4.24 11.81 -16.52
N CYS A 408 3.45 10.82 -16.09
CA CYS A 408 2.16 11.03 -15.45
C CYS A 408 2.30 11.73 -14.09
N ARG A 409 1.42 12.72 -13.81
CA ARG A 409 1.39 13.41 -12.52
C ARG A 409 1.16 12.47 -11.32
N TYR A 410 0.52 11.33 -11.53
CA TYR A 410 0.22 10.34 -10.50
C TYR A 410 1.22 9.17 -10.46
N SER A 411 2.36 9.30 -11.16
CA SER A 411 3.35 8.22 -11.26
C SER A 411 3.87 7.71 -9.91
N ALA A 412 3.99 8.59 -8.91
CA ALA A 412 4.41 8.22 -7.55
C ALA A 412 3.31 7.60 -6.69
N VAL A 413 2.03 7.73 -7.07
CA VAL A 413 0.87 7.18 -6.35
C VAL A 413 0.47 5.83 -6.90
N CYS A 414 0.29 5.77 -8.23
CA CYS A 414 -0.18 4.58 -8.95
C CYS A 414 0.97 3.61 -9.30
N THR A 415 2.22 4.13 -9.43
CA THR A 415 3.42 3.36 -9.80
C THR A 415 3.27 2.52 -11.08
N SER A 416 2.36 2.93 -11.98
CA SER A 416 1.98 2.25 -13.22
C SER A 416 1.30 0.89 -13.04
N GLY A 417 0.75 0.60 -11.85
CA GLY A 417 0.07 -0.65 -11.52
C GLY A 417 1.00 -1.86 -11.35
N CYS A 418 0.39 -3.04 -11.30
CA CYS A 418 1.12 -4.29 -11.07
C CYS A 418 2.04 -4.64 -12.26
N PRO A 419 3.37 -4.78 -12.08
CA PRO A 419 4.32 -5.04 -13.16
C PRO A 419 4.00 -6.29 -14.00
N VAL A 420 3.46 -7.32 -13.34
CA VAL A 420 3.15 -8.62 -13.97
C VAL A 420 1.94 -8.51 -14.92
N TYR A 421 1.02 -7.61 -14.63
CA TYR A 421 -0.27 -7.49 -15.35
C TYR A 421 -0.42 -6.19 -16.14
N ARG A 422 0.65 -5.44 -16.37
CA ARG A 422 0.63 -4.27 -17.26
C ARG A 422 0.36 -4.70 -18.71
N VAL A 423 -0.51 -3.97 -19.37
CA VAL A 423 -0.74 -4.09 -20.80
C VAL A 423 -0.09 -2.88 -21.47
N ASN A 424 0.84 -3.10 -22.39
CA ASN A 424 1.62 -2.04 -23.04
C ASN A 424 2.27 -1.05 -22.04
N GLY A 425 2.75 -1.58 -20.90
CA GLY A 425 3.43 -0.79 -19.87
C GLY A 425 2.52 0.05 -18.96
N LYS A 426 1.19 -0.20 -18.97
CA LYS A 426 0.17 0.47 -18.15
C LYS A 426 -0.70 -0.51 -17.40
N ASP A 427 -1.21 -0.08 -16.25
CA ASP A 427 -2.30 -0.79 -15.58
C ASP A 427 -3.58 -0.71 -16.44
N PRO A 428 -4.30 -1.82 -16.65
CA PRO A 428 -5.58 -1.82 -17.39
C PRO A 428 -6.63 -0.85 -16.82
N GLN A 429 -6.56 -0.56 -15.50
CA GLN A 429 -7.47 0.35 -14.81
C GLN A 429 -6.98 1.80 -14.76
N CYS A 430 -6.03 2.19 -15.61
CA CYS A 430 -5.41 3.53 -15.60
C CYS A 430 -6.43 4.67 -15.63
N SER A 431 -7.46 4.61 -16.48
CA SER A 431 -8.51 5.63 -16.58
C SER A 431 -9.31 5.77 -15.27
N LEU A 432 -9.63 4.67 -14.62
CA LEU A 432 -10.31 4.63 -13.32
C LEU A 432 -9.42 5.23 -12.23
N TYR A 433 -8.12 4.92 -12.22
CA TYR A 433 -7.18 5.46 -11.22
C TYR A 433 -7.05 6.98 -11.31
N HIS A 434 -7.14 7.56 -12.51
CA HIS A 434 -7.18 9.02 -12.69
C HIS A 434 -8.40 9.68 -12.05
N LYS A 435 -9.53 8.96 -11.91
CA LYS A 435 -10.71 9.43 -11.19
C LYS A 435 -10.58 9.25 -9.68
N ILE A 436 -10.02 8.11 -9.23
CA ILE A 436 -9.97 7.73 -7.81
C ILE A 436 -8.86 8.47 -7.04
N ILE A 437 -7.68 8.67 -7.62
CA ILE A 437 -6.56 9.30 -6.91
C ILE A 437 -6.91 10.69 -6.34
N PRO A 438 -7.56 11.60 -7.09
CA PRO A 438 -8.02 12.86 -6.52
C PRO A 438 -8.96 12.69 -5.33
N LEU A 439 -9.87 11.72 -5.39
CA LEU A 439 -10.82 11.43 -4.31
C LEU A 439 -10.12 10.95 -3.04
N LEU A 440 -9.05 10.15 -3.17
CA LEU A 440 -8.27 9.72 -2.02
C LEU A 440 -7.52 10.88 -1.35
N TYR A 441 -7.12 11.89 -2.10
CA TYR A 441 -6.60 13.14 -1.54
C TYR A 441 -7.71 13.99 -0.91
N ASP A 442 -8.93 14.01 -1.48
CA ASP A 442 -10.09 14.67 -0.88
C ASP A 442 -10.39 14.09 0.51
N ILE A 443 -10.38 12.75 0.67
CA ILE A 443 -10.53 12.08 1.98
C ILE A 443 -9.49 12.59 2.98
N GLN A 444 -8.21 12.58 2.61
CA GLN A 444 -7.15 13.01 3.51
C GLN A 444 -7.27 14.49 3.90
N ALA A 445 -7.65 15.34 2.95
CA ALA A 445 -7.83 16.75 3.19
C ALA A 445 -9.02 17.03 4.14
N ARG A 446 -10.14 16.35 3.93
CA ARG A 446 -11.32 16.43 4.80
C ARG A 446 -11.05 15.94 6.22
N GLU A 447 -10.35 14.81 6.35
CA GLU A 447 -9.94 14.27 7.65
C GLU A 447 -9.05 15.27 8.41
N ARG A 448 -8.05 15.86 7.73
CA ARG A 448 -7.19 16.90 8.34
C ARG A 448 -7.97 18.15 8.73
N LEU A 449 -8.87 18.62 7.86
CA LEU A 449 -9.70 19.79 8.12
C LEU A 449 -10.62 19.56 9.33
N LYS A 450 -11.27 18.38 9.39
CA LYS A 450 -12.10 17.99 10.54
C LYS A 450 -11.27 17.98 11.83
N THR A 451 -10.10 17.36 11.81
CA THR A 451 -9.20 17.32 12.97
C THR A 451 -8.86 18.73 13.47
N LEU A 452 -8.50 19.67 12.57
CA LEU A 452 -8.19 21.05 12.95
C LEU A 452 -9.39 21.78 13.55
N ARG A 453 -10.60 21.57 13.02
CA ARG A 453 -11.85 22.12 13.57
C ARG A 453 -12.18 21.53 14.93
N ASP A 454 -12.04 20.24 15.11
CA ASP A 454 -12.32 19.56 16.39
C ASP A 454 -11.38 20.04 17.51
N PHE A 455 -10.12 20.33 17.19
CA PHE A 455 -9.15 20.91 18.12
C PHE A 455 -9.23 22.45 18.24
N ARG A 456 -10.19 23.12 17.58
CA ARG A 456 -10.37 24.58 17.55
C ARG A 456 -9.09 25.34 17.15
N ILE A 457 -8.35 24.78 16.19
CA ILE A 457 -7.16 25.41 15.62
C ILE A 457 -7.54 26.33 14.44
N LEU A 458 -8.72 26.10 13.86
CA LEU A 458 -9.34 26.89 12.80
C LEU A 458 -10.67 27.46 13.28
#